data_36580188f37eb114ef05e9452797f133
#
_entry.id   36580188f37eb114ef05e9452797f133
#
_cell.length_a   1.000
_cell.length_b   1.000
_cell.length_c   1.000
_cell.angle_alpha   90.00
_cell.angle_beta   90.00
_cell.angle_gamma   90.00
#
_symmetry.space_group_name_H-M   'P 1'
#
loop_
_entity.id
_entity.type
_entity.pdbx_description
1 polymer ?
#
loop_
_entity_poly.entity_id
_entity_poly.type
_entity_poly.pdbx_seq_one_letter_code
_entity_poly.pdbx_strand_id
1 'polypeptide(L)' 'MIDSGKEQSRLKDRLEALAVEMIERGIKFSEAMGQFERCFISEVLLRCNGNLQRASEKLEIHRNTLAKRVSLYKIRSR' A
#
# COMPACT_ATOMS: atom_id res chain seq x y z
N MET A 1 -10.01 10.98 22.25
CA MET A 1 -9.53 10.76 22.30
C MET A 1 -9.16 9.63 22.39
N ILE A 2 -9.01 9.23 22.56
CA ILE A 2 -8.84 8.11 22.81
C ILE A 2 -8.93 7.20 21.82
N ASP A 3 -9.58 7.37 20.91
CA ASP A 3 -9.76 6.48 19.86
C ASP A 3 -8.58 6.27 18.96
N SER A 4 -7.69 7.23 18.85
CA SER A 4 -6.57 7.01 17.97
C SER A 4 -5.68 5.88 18.49
N GLY A 5 -5.56 5.74 19.78
CA GLY A 5 -4.83 4.62 20.33
C GLY A 5 -5.51 3.30 20.02
N LYS A 6 -6.81 3.27 20.17
CA LYS A 6 -7.57 2.06 19.89
C LYS A 6 -7.53 1.69 18.43
N GLU A 7 -7.63 2.68 17.57
CA GLU A 7 -7.60 2.42 16.14
C GLU A 7 -6.26 1.88 15.71
N GLN A 8 -5.18 2.43 16.25
CA GLN A 8 -3.85 1.94 15.93
C GLN A 8 -3.66 0.51 16.41
N SER A 9 -4.18 0.22 17.59
CA SER A 9 -4.11 -1.12 18.14
C SER A 9 -4.84 -2.11 17.25
N ARG A 10 -6.02 -1.73 16.82
CA ARG A 10 -6.82 -2.57 15.96
C ARG A 10 -6.15 -2.77 14.61
N LEU A 11 -5.59 -1.71 14.06
CA LEU A 11 -4.88 -1.79 12.80
C LEU A 11 -3.68 -2.71 12.92
N LYS A 12 -2.94 -2.58 14.00
CA LYS A 12 -1.80 -3.44 14.24
C LYS A 12 -2.21 -4.90 14.31
N ASP A 13 -3.30 -5.18 15.01
CA ASP A 13 -3.78 -6.55 15.14
C ASP A 13 -4.16 -7.13 13.78
N ARG A 14 -4.80 -6.33 12.97
CA ARG A 14 -5.20 -6.78 11.64
C ARG A 14 -3.98 -7.03 10.75
N LEU A 15 -2.99 -6.18 10.88
CA LEU A 15 -1.76 -6.35 10.11
C LEU A 15 -1.05 -7.63 10.51
N GLU A 16 -0.97 -7.88 11.82
CA GLU A 16 -0.34 -9.09 12.30
C GLU A 16 -1.08 -10.33 11.83
N ALA A 17 -2.40 -10.29 11.88
CA ALA A 17 -3.20 -11.42 11.43
C ALA A 17 -2.97 -11.70 9.95
N LEU A 18 -2.90 -10.64 9.16
CA LEU A 18 -2.65 -10.80 7.73
C LEU A 18 -1.26 -11.37 7.48
N ALA A 19 -0.27 -10.90 8.21
CA ALA A 19 1.09 -11.42 8.07
C ALA A 19 1.14 -12.91 8.37
N VAL A 20 0.47 -13.32 9.43
CA VAL A 20 0.41 -14.72 9.79
C VAL A 20 -0.24 -15.54 8.69
N GLU A 21 -1.34 -15.03 8.16
CA GLU A 21 -2.03 -15.74 7.08
C GLU A 21 -1.13 -15.88 5.86
N MET A 22 -0.43 -14.84 5.50
CA MET A 22 0.47 -14.88 4.35
C MET A 22 1.59 -15.90 4.56
N ILE A 23 2.15 -15.92 5.77
CA ILE A 23 3.19 -16.87 6.08
C ILE A 23 2.67 -18.31 5.96
N GLU A 24 1.47 -18.53 6.46
CA GLU A 24 0.88 -19.87 6.42
C GLU A 24 0.56 -20.31 5.00
N ARG A 25 0.30 -19.36 4.12
CA ARG A 25 0.06 -19.69 2.71
C ARG A 25 1.35 -19.80 1.91
N GLY A 26 2.49 -19.65 2.55
CA GLY A 26 3.78 -19.79 1.89
C GLY A 26 4.20 -18.61 1.05
N ILE A 27 3.62 -17.45 1.29
CA ILE A 27 3.97 -16.25 0.54
C ILE A 27 5.32 -15.73 1.03
N LYS A 28 6.24 -15.52 0.11
CA LYS A 28 7.57 -15.03 0.46
C LYS A 28 7.53 -13.56 0.81
N PHE A 29 8.53 -13.13 1.57
CA PHE A 29 8.58 -11.75 2.03
C PHE A 29 8.48 -10.74 0.89
N SER A 30 9.26 -10.93 -0.17
CA SER A 30 9.24 -9.98 -1.29
C SER A 30 7.88 -9.96 -1.96
N GLU A 31 7.23 -11.11 -2.07
CA GLU A 31 5.89 -11.17 -2.64
C GLU A 31 4.89 -10.42 -1.76
N ALA A 32 4.98 -10.64 -0.45
CA ALA A 32 4.08 -9.99 0.48
C ALA A 32 4.22 -8.47 0.39
N MET A 33 5.45 -8.00 0.38
CA MET A 33 5.70 -6.57 0.31
C MET A 33 5.22 -6.00 -1.01
N GLY A 34 5.43 -6.73 -2.10
CA GLY A 34 4.96 -6.29 -3.40
C GLY A 34 3.45 -6.18 -3.47
N GLN A 35 2.76 -7.16 -2.91
CA GLN A 35 1.31 -7.12 -2.88
C GLN A 35 0.79 -5.93 -2.09
N PHE A 36 1.40 -5.69 -0.94
CA PHE A 36 0.98 -4.56 -0.12
C PHE A 36 1.26 -3.24 -0.83
N GLU A 37 2.44 -3.11 -1.40
CA GLU A 37 2.81 -1.89 -2.10
C GLU A 37 1.87 -1.60 -3.25
N ARG A 38 1.58 -2.63 -4.03
CA ARG A 38 0.66 -2.47 -5.15
C ARG A 38 -0.71 -2.01 -4.67
N CYS A 39 -1.20 -2.64 -3.63
CA CYS A 39 -2.51 -2.31 -3.08
C CYS A 39 -2.53 -0.86 -2.57
N PHE A 40 -1.49 -0.48 -1.85
CA PHE A 40 -1.38 0.84 -1.26
C PHE A 40 -1.36 1.92 -2.35
N ILE A 41 -0.50 1.72 -3.34
CA ILE A 41 -0.36 2.67 -4.43
C ILE A 41 -1.66 2.77 -5.22
N SER A 42 -2.29 1.63 -5.50
CA SER A 42 -3.55 1.64 -6.23
C SER A 42 -4.61 2.45 -5.51
N GLU A 43 -4.67 2.30 -4.20
CA GLU A 43 -5.66 3.01 -3.41
C GLU A 43 -5.42 4.51 -3.42
N VAL A 44 -4.16 4.92 -3.28
CA VAL A 44 -3.82 6.33 -3.29
C VAL A 44 -4.11 6.95 -4.66
N LEU A 45 -3.76 6.22 -5.73
CA LEU A 45 -4.03 6.71 -7.08
C LEU A 45 -5.52 6.89 -7.31
N LEU A 46 -6.30 5.94 -6.83
CA LEU A 46 -7.75 6.03 -6.96
C LEU A 46 -8.27 7.30 -6.28
N ARG A 47 -7.78 7.58 -5.10
CA ARG A 47 -8.20 8.79 -4.37
C ARG A 47 -7.72 10.07 -5.01
N CYS A 48 -6.68 9.97 -5.83
CA CYS A 48 -6.13 11.13 -6.55
C CYS A 48 -6.60 11.18 -8.00
N ASN A 49 -7.61 10.39 -8.33
CA ASN A 49 -8.16 10.34 -9.69
C ASN A 49 -7.11 10.05 -10.74
N GLY A 50 -6.14 9.22 -10.40
CA GLY A 50 -5.09 8.82 -11.32
C GLY A 50 -3.99 9.84 -11.51
N ASN A 51 -4.01 10.91 -10.73
CA ASN A 51 -3.01 11.98 -10.87
C ASN A 51 -1.70 11.55 -10.18
N LEU A 52 -0.69 11.22 -10.99
CA LEU A 52 0.58 10.73 -10.47
C LEU A 52 1.30 11.75 -9.58
N GLN A 53 1.24 13.01 -9.98
CA GLN A 53 1.92 14.05 -9.20
C GLN A 53 1.31 14.16 -7.81
N ARG A 54 0.00 14.20 -7.73
CA ARG A 54 -0.67 14.28 -6.45
C ARG A 54 -0.43 13.04 -5.61
N ALA A 55 -0.47 11.88 -6.24
CA ALA A 55 -0.24 10.63 -5.54
C ALA A 55 1.18 10.58 -4.97
N SER A 56 2.15 11.04 -5.75
CA SER A 56 3.54 11.03 -5.27
C SER A 56 3.71 11.93 -4.06
N GLU A 57 3.02 13.05 -4.06
CA GLU A 57 3.07 13.97 -2.92
C GLU A 57 2.44 13.34 -1.68
N LYS A 58 1.32 12.68 -1.85
CA LYS A 58 0.67 12.02 -0.73
C LYS A 58 1.50 10.87 -0.18
N LEU A 59 2.17 10.15 -1.06
CA LEU A 59 2.99 9.02 -0.67
C LEU A 59 4.39 9.46 -0.22
N GLU A 60 4.74 10.72 -0.48
CA GLU A 60 6.05 11.25 -0.15
C GLU A 60 7.16 10.46 -0.82
N ILE A 61 6.95 10.11 -2.07
CA ILE A 61 7.98 9.47 -2.88
C ILE A 61 8.11 10.26 -4.16
N HIS A 62 9.27 10.14 -4.79
CA HIS A 62 9.53 10.86 -6.02
C HIS A 62 8.59 10.39 -7.13
N ARG A 63 8.13 11.33 -7.95
CA ARG A 63 7.19 11.02 -9.01
C ARG A 63 7.73 9.95 -9.96
N ASN A 64 9.01 10.03 -10.27
CA ASN A 64 9.61 9.03 -11.18
C ASN A 64 9.62 7.65 -10.55
N THR A 65 9.86 7.58 -9.24
CA THR A 65 9.82 6.30 -8.53
C THR A 65 8.41 5.73 -8.56
N LEU A 66 7.43 6.59 -8.31
CA LEU A 66 6.04 6.15 -8.35
C LEU A 66 5.67 5.65 -9.74
N ALA A 67 6.08 6.38 -10.77
CA ALA A 67 5.77 5.97 -12.14
C ALA A 67 6.36 4.60 -12.45
N LYS A 68 7.57 4.34 -11.99
CA LYS A 68 8.19 3.04 -12.19
C LYS A 68 7.41 1.93 -11.50
N ARG A 69 6.94 2.20 -10.28
CA ARG A 69 6.17 1.19 -9.54
C ARG A 69 4.84 0.93 -10.20
N VAL A 70 4.19 2.01 -10.67
CA VAL A 70 2.91 1.87 -11.36
C VAL A 70 3.08 1.01 -12.61
N SER A 71 4.17 1.24 -13.35
CA SER A 71 4.45 0.45 -14.53
C SER A 71 4.77 -1.01 -14.18
N LEU A 72 5.61 -1.19 -13.17
CA LEU A 72 6.01 -2.52 -12.73
C LEU A 72 4.82 -3.37 -12.33
N TYR A 73 3.91 -2.80 -11.56
CA TYR A 73 2.75 -3.52 -11.07
C TYR A 73 1.57 -3.47 -12.03
N LYS A 74 1.72 -2.78 -13.14
CA LYS A 74 0.65 -2.63 -14.13
C LYS A 74 -0.61 -2.07 -13.50
N ILE A 75 -0.43 -1.07 -12.70
CA ILE A 75 -1.55 -0.41 -12.04
C ILE A 75 -2.15 0.61 -13.00
N ARG A 76 -3.46 0.64 -13.06
CA ARG A 76 -4.12 1.64 -13.88
C ARG A 76 -4.04 2.98 -13.20
N SER A 77 -3.51 3.97 -13.89
CA SER A 77 -3.41 5.30 -13.31
C SER A 77 -4.63 6.13 -13.61
N ARG A 78 -5.61 5.60 -14.32
CA ARG A 78 -6.76 6.37 -14.56
C ARG A 78 -7.97 5.60 -14.97
#